data_a2d86d34a16267271da55f86493bffc9
#
_entry.id   a2d86d34a16267271da55f86493bffc9
#
_cell.length_a   1.000
_cell.length_b   1.000
_cell.length_c   1.000
_cell.angle_alpha   90.00
_cell.angle_beta   90.00
_cell.angle_gamma   90.00
#
_symmetry.space_group_name_H-M   'P 1'
#
loop_
_entity.id
_entity.type
_entity.pdbx_description
1 polymer ?
#
loop_
_entity_poly.entity_id
_entity_poly.type
_entity_poly.pdbx_seq_one_letter_code
_entity_poly.pdbx_strand_id
1 'polypeptide(L)'
;MICKFLIKGEENIISLTLYHSKYFSNLLTLQNSSNSIDRLSQSIFDAQIDLNPHQVEASLFAFQSPLQNGVILADEVGLGKTIEAGLVVCQYWSERKRKIIIIAPASLRKQWSMELREKFFIDSVIIDGQTFSEEKAKGNKNPFIQKDKVVITSYPFASKKEEFIFL
;
A
#
# COMPACT_ATOMS: atom_id res chain seq x y z
N MET A 1 5.04 9.83 -12.09
CA MET A 1 3.73 9.52 -11.47
C MET A 1 3.93 9.54 -9.97
N ILE A 2 3.22 10.38 -9.23
CA ILE A 2 3.35 10.45 -7.76
C ILE A 2 2.28 9.53 -7.19
N CYS A 3 2.69 8.41 -6.61
CA CYS A 3 1.80 7.56 -5.83
C CYS A 3 1.97 7.94 -4.35
N LYS A 4 0.95 8.57 -3.77
CA LYS A 4 0.92 8.86 -2.33
C LYS A 4 0.22 7.70 -1.63
N PHE A 5 0.96 6.96 -0.82
CA PHE A 5 0.40 5.92 0.04
C PHE A 5 0.06 6.53 1.40
N LEU A 6 -1.20 6.50 1.77
CA LEU A 6 -1.68 6.91 3.09
C LEU A 6 -1.92 5.66 3.93
N ILE A 7 -1.06 5.45 4.90
CA ILE A 7 -1.19 4.38 5.88
C ILE A 7 -1.48 5.03 7.21
N LYS A 8 -2.71 4.90 7.69
CA LYS A 8 -3.10 5.31 9.04
C LYS A 8 -3.05 4.08 9.94
N GLY A 9 -2.07 4.04 10.84
CA GLY A 9 -2.03 3.05 11.93
C GLY A 9 -3.16 3.33 12.92
N GLU A 10 -3.88 2.30 13.36
CA GLU A 10 -4.72 2.40 14.54
C GLU A 10 -3.80 2.52 15.77
N GLU A 11 -3.94 3.59 16.52
CA GLU A 11 -3.36 3.68 17.86
C GLU A 11 -4.14 2.72 18.79
N ASN A 12 -3.81 1.44 18.72
CA ASN A 12 -4.03 0.58 19.86
C ASN A 12 -2.94 0.91 20.87
N ILE A 13 -3.30 1.59 21.95
CA ILE A 13 -2.46 1.76 23.14
C ILE A 13 -2.31 0.37 23.76
N ILE A 14 -1.38 -0.41 23.21
CA ILE A 14 -0.90 -1.62 23.86
C ILE A 14 -0.04 -1.11 25.03
N SER A 15 -0.40 -1.45 26.26
CA SER A 15 0.45 -1.19 27.41
C SER A 15 1.77 -1.91 27.20
N LEU A 16 2.79 -1.17 26.79
CA LEU A 16 4.13 -1.70 26.53
C LEU A 16 4.73 -2.17 27.86
N THR A 17 4.85 -3.47 28.03
CA THR A 17 5.61 -4.06 29.13
C THR A 17 7.10 -3.94 28.86
N LEU A 18 7.93 -4.04 29.89
CA LEU A 18 9.40 -4.10 29.75
C LEU A 18 9.87 -5.19 28.77
N TYR A 19 9.11 -6.27 28.64
CA TYR A 19 9.36 -7.33 27.65
C TYR A 19 9.15 -6.82 26.22
N HIS A 20 8.06 -6.11 25.95
CA HIS A 20 7.81 -5.54 24.64
C HIS A 20 8.86 -4.48 24.28
N SER A 21 9.27 -3.65 25.21
CA SER A 21 10.33 -2.66 24.99
C SER A 21 11.67 -3.34 24.64
N LYS A 22 12.03 -4.42 25.34
CA LYS A 22 13.22 -5.23 25.04
C LYS A 22 13.12 -5.95 23.70
N TYR A 23 11.97 -6.51 23.38
CA TYR A 23 11.72 -7.17 22.10
C TYR A 23 11.83 -6.19 20.93
N PHE A 24 11.19 -5.01 21.03
CA PHE A 24 11.25 -4.00 19.98
C PHE A 24 12.63 -3.35 19.87
N SER A 25 13.34 -3.12 20.97
CA SER A 25 14.73 -2.62 20.88
C SER A 25 15.67 -3.65 20.26
N ASN A 26 15.48 -4.94 20.51
CA ASN A 26 16.22 -6.01 19.85
C ASN A 26 15.88 -6.07 18.35
N LEU A 27 14.59 -5.99 17.97
CA LEU A 27 14.16 -5.89 16.59
C LEU A 27 14.74 -4.67 15.85
N LEU A 28 14.82 -3.53 16.52
CA LEU A 28 15.42 -2.30 15.96
C LEU A 28 16.94 -2.40 15.83
N THR A 29 17.60 -3.12 16.73
CA THR A 29 19.06 -3.34 16.66
C THR A 29 19.44 -4.47 15.71
N LEU A 30 18.54 -5.42 15.45
CA LEU A 30 18.71 -6.50 14.46
C LEU A 30 18.39 -6.06 13.02
N GLN A 31 18.16 -4.77 12.76
CA GLN A 31 18.00 -4.23 11.41
C GLN A 31 19.33 -4.25 10.63
N ASN A 32 19.87 -5.45 10.42
CA ASN A 32 20.80 -5.69 9.34
C ASN A 32 20.02 -5.73 8.02
N SER A 33 20.67 -5.30 6.95
CA SER A 33 20.13 -5.24 5.58
C SER A 33 19.47 -6.53 5.06
N SER A 34 19.74 -7.69 5.67
CA SER A 34 19.12 -8.97 5.38
C SER A 34 17.62 -9.02 5.74
N ASN A 35 17.18 -8.34 6.80
CA ASN A 35 15.77 -8.38 7.22
C ASN A 35 14.81 -7.69 6.26
N SER A 36 15.28 -6.75 5.46
CA SER A 36 14.46 -6.09 4.44
C SER A 36 14.26 -6.96 3.20
N ILE A 37 15.26 -7.77 2.84
CA ILE A 37 15.19 -8.72 1.74
C ILE A 37 14.30 -9.91 2.12
N ASP A 38 14.43 -10.43 3.34
CA ASP A 38 13.59 -11.53 3.84
C ASP A 38 12.11 -11.15 3.95
N ARG A 39 11.81 -9.88 4.27
CA ARG A 39 10.43 -9.38 4.29
C ARG A 39 9.80 -9.32 2.90
N LEU A 40 10.55 -8.88 1.91
CA LEU A 40 10.10 -8.84 0.51
C LEU A 40 10.06 -10.23 -0.13
N SER A 41 10.92 -11.15 0.29
CA SER A 41 11.01 -12.48 -0.34
C SER A 41 9.68 -13.23 -0.28
N GLN A 42 8.94 -13.12 0.81
CA GLN A 42 7.65 -13.77 0.97
C GLN A 42 6.58 -13.18 0.05
N SER A 43 6.57 -11.84 -0.12
CA SER A 43 5.66 -11.14 -1.03
C SER A 43 6.02 -11.37 -2.50
N ILE A 44 7.30 -11.59 -2.78
CA ILE A 44 7.83 -11.87 -4.12
C ILE A 44 7.49 -13.29 -4.56
N PHE A 45 7.55 -14.27 -3.64
CA PHE A 45 7.17 -15.66 -3.93
C PHE A 45 5.69 -15.81 -4.26
N ASP A 46 4.83 -14.99 -3.68
CA ASP A 46 3.40 -14.99 -3.94
C ASP A 46 3.02 -14.24 -5.24
N ALA A 47 3.92 -13.43 -5.78
CA ALA A 47 3.68 -12.67 -7.00
C ALA A 47 4.09 -13.47 -8.25
N GLN A 48 3.16 -13.65 -9.20
CA GLN A 48 3.46 -14.22 -10.52
C GLN A 48 4.14 -13.20 -11.44
N ILE A 49 5.35 -12.77 -11.09
CA ILE A 49 6.05 -11.73 -11.85
C ILE A 49 7.51 -12.13 -12.04
N ASP A 50 7.98 -12.00 -13.27
CA ASP A 50 9.42 -11.95 -13.55
C ASP A 50 9.97 -10.60 -13.07
N LEU A 51 10.58 -10.60 -11.89
CA LEU A 51 11.07 -9.38 -11.25
C LEU A 51 12.45 -9.02 -11.78
N ASN A 52 12.60 -7.77 -12.17
CA ASN A 52 13.89 -7.20 -12.49
C ASN A 52 14.59 -6.69 -11.20
N PRO A 53 15.92 -6.81 -11.06
CA PRO A 53 16.64 -6.38 -9.87
C PRO A 53 16.35 -4.93 -9.46
N HIS A 54 16.25 -4.01 -10.41
CA HIS A 54 15.94 -2.59 -10.13
C HIS A 54 14.57 -2.39 -9.48
N GLN A 55 13.55 -3.21 -9.83
CA GLN A 55 12.22 -3.13 -9.21
C GLN A 55 12.23 -3.56 -7.75
N VAL A 56 13.05 -4.55 -7.42
CA VAL A 56 13.26 -4.99 -6.05
C VAL A 56 14.00 -3.92 -5.25
N GLU A 57 15.05 -3.32 -5.81
CA GLU A 57 15.82 -2.24 -5.18
C GLU A 57 14.94 -1.01 -4.92
N ALA A 58 14.11 -0.59 -5.88
CA ALA A 58 13.17 0.52 -5.73
C ALA A 58 12.15 0.26 -4.62
N SER A 59 11.63 -0.98 -4.54
CA SER A 59 10.70 -1.39 -3.49
C SER A 59 11.36 -1.43 -2.11
N LEU A 60 12.59 -1.94 -2.01
CA LEU A 60 13.39 -1.93 -0.79
C LEU A 60 13.68 -0.50 -0.32
N PHE A 61 14.02 0.40 -1.24
CA PHE A 61 14.21 1.82 -0.94
C PHE A 61 12.97 2.44 -0.29
N ALA A 62 11.76 2.06 -0.76
CA ALA A 62 10.51 2.53 -0.19
C ALA A 62 10.31 2.14 1.29
N PHE A 63 10.95 1.05 1.74
CA PHE A 63 10.85 0.56 3.13
C PHE A 63 12.01 1.02 4.03
N GLN A 64 13.15 1.42 3.46
CA GLN A 64 14.38 1.68 4.21
C GLN A 64 14.37 3.00 4.98
N SER A 65 13.45 3.91 4.71
CA SER A 65 13.45 5.22 5.36
C SER A 65 12.26 5.39 6.31
N PRO A 66 12.39 4.95 7.58
CA PRO A 66 11.31 5.04 8.56
C PRO A 66 10.99 6.50 8.95
N LEU A 67 11.87 7.44 8.65
CA LEU A 67 11.70 8.86 8.94
C LEU A 67 11.06 9.65 7.80
N GLN A 68 10.84 9.04 6.65
CA GLN A 68 10.22 9.70 5.50
C GLN A 68 8.72 9.43 5.50
N ASN A 69 7.94 10.50 5.36
CA ASN A 69 6.49 10.42 5.20
C ASN A 69 6.06 9.96 3.80
N GLY A 70 6.98 9.44 3.00
CA GLY A 70 6.73 8.94 1.65
C GLY A 70 7.99 8.77 0.82
N VAL A 71 7.84 8.15 -0.33
CA VAL A 71 8.91 7.92 -1.32
C VAL A 71 8.43 8.34 -2.70
N ILE A 72 9.36 8.79 -3.52
CA ILE A 72 9.12 9.09 -4.94
C ILE A 72 9.87 8.04 -5.76
N LEU A 73 9.12 7.24 -6.54
CA LEU A 73 9.67 6.30 -7.51
C LEU A 73 9.82 7.05 -8.85
N ALA A 74 11.04 7.36 -9.24
CA ALA A 74 11.36 8.27 -10.35
C ALA A 74 12.01 7.57 -11.55
N ASP A 75 11.86 6.27 -11.69
CA ASP A 75 12.44 5.49 -12.78
C ASP A 75 11.89 5.91 -14.16
N GLU A 76 12.61 5.55 -15.21
CA GLU A 76 12.20 5.86 -16.58
C GLU A 76 10.85 5.26 -16.96
N VAL A 77 10.20 5.86 -17.95
CA VAL A 77 8.93 5.36 -18.48
C VAL A 77 9.13 3.96 -19.07
N GLY A 78 8.28 3.02 -18.69
CA GLY A 78 8.34 1.63 -19.19
C GLY A 78 9.07 0.64 -18.29
N LEU A 79 9.83 1.08 -17.27
CA LEU A 79 10.56 0.18 -16.37
C LEU A 79 9.70 -0.51 -15.29
N GLY A 80 8.39 -0.30 -15.34
CA GLY A 80 7.47 -1.06 -14.47
C GLY A 80 7.19 -0.42 -13.11
N LYS A 81 7.13 0.92 -13.02
CA LYS A 81 6.76 1.64 -11.78
C LYS A 81 5.50 1.11 -11.09
N THR A 82 4.56 0.58 -11.86
CA THR A 82 3.35 -0.06 -11.32
C THR A 82 3.69 -1.34 -10.58
N ILE A 83 4.71 -2.08 -11.04
CA ILE A 83 5.21 -3.29 -10.36
C ILE A 83 5.89 -2.91 -9.06
N GLU A 84 6.78 -1.93 -9.07
CA GLU A 84 7.45 -1.42 -7.87
C GLU A 84 6.46 -0.98 -6.79
N ALA A 85 5.50 -0.14 -7.19
CA ALA A 85 4.44 0.29 -6.29
C ALA A 85 3.52 -0.87 -5.86
N GLY A 86 3.27 -1.83 -6.74
CA GLY A 86 2.52 -3.06 -6.45
C GLY A 86 3.22 -3.93 -5.41
N LEU A 87 4.54 -4.08 -5.48
CA LEU A 87 5.34 -4.78 -4.47
C LEU A 87 5.22 -4.12 -3.10
N VAL A 88 5.25 -2.78 -3.07
CA VAL A 88 5.05 -2.03 -1.81
C VAL A 88 3.65 -2.27 -1.24
N VAL A 89 2.62 -2.24 -2.07
CA VAL A 89 1.24 -2.56 -1.67
C VAL A 89 1.14 -3.99 -1.15
N CYS A 90 1.73 -4.97 -1.87
CA CYS A 90 1.72 -6.38 -1.51
C CYS A 90 2.38 -6.61 -0.14
N GLN A 91 3.52 -5.99 0.11
CA GLN A 91 4.20 -6.07 1.40
C GLN A 91 3.33 -5.52 2.54
N TYR A 92 2.76 -4.33 2.36
CA TYR A 92 1.87 -3.78 3.38
C TYR A 92 0.60 -4.62 3.59
N TRP A 93 0.10 -5.24 2.53
CA TRP A 93 -1.02 -6.15 2.60
C TRP A 93 -0.68 -7.43 3.39
N SER A 94 0.50 -8.00 3.18
CA SER A 94 1.01 -9.15 3.93
C SER A 94 1.22 -8.83 5.41
N GLU A 95 1.61 -7.60 5.74
CA GLU A 95 1.69 -7.07 7.10
C GLU A 95 0.32 -6.75 7.74
N ARG A 96 -0.77 -7.15 7.09
CA ARG A 96 -2.16 -6.92 7.52
C ARG A 96 -2.57 -5.44 7.62
N LYS A 97 -1.85 -4.54 6.95
CA LYS A 97 -2.27 -3.14 6.78
C LYS A 97 -3.37 -3.09 5.72
N ARG A 98 -4.62 -2.93 6.15
CA ARG A 98 -5.80 -3.03 5.27
C ARG A 98 -6.33 -1.68 4.78
N LYS A 99 -5.85 -0.57 5.32
CA LYS A 99 -6.26 0.78 4.87
C LYS A 99 -5.30 1.30 3.81
N ILE A 100 -5.41 0.79 2.59
CA ILE A 100 -4.56 1.17 1.45
C ILE A 100 -5.43 1.81 0.38
N ILE A 101 -5.04 3.01 -0.06
CA ILE A 101 -5.71 3.74 -1.13
C ILE A 101 -4.70 4.06 -2.24
N ILE A 102 -5.04 3.67 -3.45
CA ILE A 102 -4.31 4.03 -4.66
C ILE A 102 -5.03 5.19 -5.33
N ILE A 103 -4.34 6.31 -5.49
CA ILE A 103 -4.85 7.48 -6.22
C ILE A 103 -4.15 7.53 -7.57
N ALA A 104 -4.92 7.29 -8.64
CA ALA A 104 -4.40 7.20 -10.00
C ALA A 104 -5.23 8.03 -10.97
N PRO A 105 -4.71 8.40 -12.15
CA PRO A 105 -5.51 8.96 -13.24
C PRO A 105 -6.72 8.09 -13.55
N ALA A 106 -7.85 8.71 -13.90
CA ALA A 106 -9.11 7.99 -14.13
C ALA A 106 -8.99 6.87 -15.18
N SER A 107 -8.16 7.08 -16.21
CA SER A 107 -7.87 6.10 -17.27
C SER A 107 -7.10 4.87 -16.78
N LEU A 108 -6.31 4.99 -15.72
CA LEU A 108 -5.45 3.92 -15.23
C LEU A 108 -6.08 3.10 -14.09
N ARG A 109 -7.24 3.50 -13.56
CA ARG A 109 -7.87 2.80 -12.43
C ARG A 109 -8.18 1.33 -12.71
N LYS A 110 -8.70 1.04 -13.91
CA LYS A 110 -9.00 -0.34 -14.32
C LYS A 110 -7.73 -1.16 -14.49
N GLN A 111 -6.70 -0.56 -15.08
CA GLN A 111 -5.39 -1.21 -15.24
C GLN A 111 -4.80 -1.55 -13.87
N TRP A 112 -4.81 -0.63 -12.90
CA TRP A 112 -4.37 -0.89 -11.54
C TRP A 112 -5.12 -2.06 -10.88
N SER A 113 -6.44 -2.08 -11.06
CA SER A 113 -7.28 -3.16 -10.51
C SER A 113 -6.93 -4.53 -11.11
N MET A 114 -6.70 -4.58 -12.43
CA MET A 114 -6.27 -5.81 -13.12
C MET A 114 -4.89 -6.26 -12.65
N GLU A 115 -3.91 -5.35 -12.64
CA GLU A 115 -2.54 -5.68 -12.26
C GLU A 115 -2.44 -6.15 -10.81
N LEU A 116 -3.17 -5.52 -9.87
CA LEU A 116 -3.23 -5.99 -8.49
C LEU A 116 -3.77 -7.41 -8.39
N ARG A 117 -4.83 -7.71 -9.12
CA ARG A 117 -5.46 -9.02 -9.10
C ARG A 117 -4.61 -10.10 -9.78
N GLU A 118 -4.10 -9.81 -10.98
CA GLU A 118 -3.39 -10.79 -11.82
C GLU A 118 -1.98 -11.07 -11.32
N LYS A 119 -1.29 -10.03 -10.82
CA LYS A 119 0.12 -10.13 -10.45
C LYS A 119 0.35 -10.33 -8.96
N PHE A 120 -0.53 -9.78 -8.12
CA PHE A 120 -0.35 -9.77 -6.67
C PHE A 120 -1.46 -10.50 -5.90
N PHE A 121 -2.47 -11.03 -6.60
CA PHE A 121 -3.64 -11.70 -6.00
C PHE A 121 -4.36 -10.84 -4.95
N ILE A 122 -4.32 -9.53 -5.12
CA ILE A 122 -4.97 -8.57 -4.22
C ILE A 122 -6.22 -8.04 -4.87
N ASP A 123 -7.36 -8.25 -4.23
CA ASP A 123 -8.63 -7.69 -4.66
C ASP A 123 -8.66 -6.17 -4.42
N SER A 124 -9.27 -5.47 -5.34
CA SER A 124 -9.42 -4.01 -5.27
C SER A 124 -10.84 -3.57 -5.59
N VAL A 125 -11.17 -2.37 -5.18
CA VAL A 125 -12.45 -1.72 -5.50
C VAL A 125 -12.19 -0.30 -6.02
N ILE A 126 -12.84 0.04 -7.13
CA ILE A 126 -12.76 1.39 -7.68
C ILE A 126 -13.88 2.23 -7.04
N ILE A 127 -13.50 3.25 -6.29
CA ILE A 127 -14.43 4.21 -5.69
C ILE A 127 -14.45 5.48 -6.53
N ASP A 128 -15.58 5.70 -7.18
CA ASP A 128 -15.92 6.91 -7.92
C ASP A 128 -17.24 7.49 -7.38
N GLY A 129 -17.80 8.50 -8.06
CA GLY A 129 -19.01 9.17 -7.62
C GLY A 129 -20.21 8.25 -7.48
N GLN A 130 -20.39 7.32 -8.42
CA GLN A 130 -21.48 6.37 -8.41
C GLN A 130 -21.30 5.33 -7.30
N THR A 131 -20.17 4.64 -7.28
CA THR A 131 -19.86 3.61 -6.28
C THR A 131 -19.89 4.17 -4.87
N PHE A 132 -19.40 5.40 -4.68
CA PHE A 132 -19.44 6.08 -3.39
C PHE A 132 -20.89 6.30 -2.92
N SER A 133 -21.78 6.75 -3.81
CA SER A 133 -23.19 6.97 -3.48
C SER A 133 -23.92 5.66 -3.18
N GLU A 134 -23.65 4.61 -3.93
CA GLU A 134 -24.19 3.26 -3.71
C GLU A 134 -23.76 2.70 -2.35
N GLU A 135 -22.48 2.82 -2.00
CA GLU A 135 -21.96 2.36 -0.70
C GLU A 135 -22.56 3.15 0.47
N LYS A 136 -22.73 4.45 0.30
CA LYS A 136 -23.43 5.29 1.29
C LYS A 136 -24.90 4.87 1.46
N ALA A 137 -25.61 4.58 0.37
CA ALA A 137 -27.00 4.10 0.41
C ALA A 137 -27.13 2.74 1.12
N LYS A 138 -26.11 1.87 1.05
CA LYS A 138 -26.02 0.60 1.81
C LYS A 138 -25.72 0.80 3.29
N GLY A 139 -25.55 2.04 3.77
CA GLY A 139 -25.26 2.36 5.17
C GLY A 139 -23.78 2.37 5.52
N ASN A 140 -22.87 2.24 4.54
CA ASN A 140 -21.45 2.35 4.79
C ASN A 140 -21.08 3.81 5.13
N LYS A 141 -20.64 4.05 6.36
CA LYS A 141 -20.28 5.40 6.83
C LYS A 141 -19.10 6.00 6.08
N ASN A 142 -18.12 5.16 5.70
CA ASN A 142 -16.97 5.59 4.92
C ASN A 142 -16.61 4.56 3.84
N PRO A 143 -17.03 4.80 2.58
CA PRO A 143 -16.76 3.91 1.46
C PRO A 143 -15.28 3.66 1.15
N PHE A 144 -14.38 4.53 1.61
CA PHE A 144 -12.92 4.34 1.46
C PHE A 144 -12.33 3.34 2.46
N ILE A 145 -13.09 2.92 3.48
CA ILE A 145 -12.66 1.89 4.42
C ILE A 145 -13.20 0.54 3.95
N GLN A 146 -12.33 -0.24 3.35
CA GLN A 146 -12.61 -1.61 2.89
C GLN A 146 -11.70 -2.58 3.63
N LYS A 147 -12.30 -3.64 4.24
CA LYS A 147 -11.53 -4.59 5.07
C LYS A 147 -10.64 -5.51 4.25
N ASP A 148 -11.13 -5.96 3.09
CA ASP A 148 -10.52 -7.03 2.31
C ASP A 148 -10.18 -6.60 0.87
N LYS A 149 -10.12 -5.30 0.60
CA LYS A 149 -9.84 -4.76 -0.73
C LYS A 149 -9.02 -3.49 -0.65
N VAL A 150 -8.11 -3.35 -1.61
CA VAL A 150 -7.40 -2.08 -1.86
C VAL A 150 -8.36 -1.13 -2.56
N VAL A 151 -8.45 0.10 -2.08
CA VAL A 151 -9.28 1.13 -2.70
C VAL A 151 -8.51 1.83 -3.81
N ILE A 152 -9.13 1.98 -4.97
CA ILE A 152 -8.58 2.72 -6.10
C ILE A 152 -9.51 3.89 -6.41
N THR A 153 -8.97 5.09 -6.50
CA THR A 153 -9.77 6.29 -6.81
C THR A 153 -9.01 7.24 -7.72
N SER A 154 -9.69 8.26 -8.25
CA SER A 154 -9.05 9.30 -9.05
C SER A 154 -8.65 10.50 -8.20
N TYR A 155 -7.59 11.21 -8.60
CA TYR A 155 -7.15 12.40 -7.89
C TYR A 155 -8.26 13.46 -7.73
N PRO A 156 -9.03 13.84 -8.78
CA PRO A 156 -10.10 14.82 -8.62
C PRO A 156 -11.23 14.39 -7.67
N PHE A 157 -11.48 13.07 -7.58
CA PHE A 157 -12.49 12.55 -6.67
C PHE A 157 -11.95 12.47 -5.24
N ALA A 158 -10.70 12.02 -5.06
CA ALA A 158 -10.04 11.98 -3.77
C ALA A 158 -9.98 13.37 -3.11
N SER A 159 -9.61 14.39 -3.89
CA SER A 159 -9.57 15.78 -3.41
C SER A 159 -10.93 16.31 -2.96
N LYS A 160 -12.01 15.96 -3.67
CA LYS A 160 -13.39 16.33 -3.27
C LYS A 160 -13.90 15.60 -2.03
N LYS A 161 -13.27 14.49 -1.65
CA LYS A 161 -13.67 13.59 -0.55
C LYS A 161 -12.55 13.40 0.48
N GLU A 162 -11.69 14.39 0.59
CA GLU A 162 -10.53 14.38 1.48
C GLU A 162 -10.91 14.05 2.93
N GLU A 163 -12.03 14.57 3.42
CA GLU A 163 -12.57 14.31 4.75
C GLU A 163 -12.80 12.82 5.05
N PHE A 164 -13.08 11.98 4.04
CA PHE A 164 -13.29 10.55 4.20
C PHE A 164 -12.00 9.73 4.09
N ILE A 165 -10.95 10.31 3.51
CA ILE A 165 -9.67 9.64 3.30
C ILE A 165 -8.78 9.76 4.53
N PHE A 166 -8.86 10.89 5.25
CA PHE A 166 -8.04 11.15 6.42
C PHE A 166 -8.69 10.77 7.77
N LEU A 167 -9.89 10.22 7.75
CA LEU A 167 -10.55 9.61 8.90
C LEU A 167 -10.14 8.14 9.05
#